data_8b33366bc090436a909bca5a85d8a84b
#
_entry.id   8b33366bc090436a909bca5a85d8a84b
#
_cell.length_a   1.000
_cell.length_b   1.000
_cell.length_c   1.000
_cell.angle_alpha   90.00
_cell.angle_beta   90.00
_cell.angle_gamma   90.00
#
_symmetry.space_group_name_H-M   'P 1'
#
loop_
_entity.id
_entity.type
_entity.pdbx_description
1 polymer ?
#
loop_
_entity_poly.entity_id
_entity_poly.type
_entity_poly.pdbx_seq_one_letter_code
_entity_poly.pdbx_strand_id
1 'polypeptide(L)'
;MATASADAIRARHGAGADVALPDDRWRRLEVAFWLIPIVAFFAFPSYRVLGSQILITGLFAVSLDLVLGYAGIVSLGHAAFFGVGAYTAGLLAVHGWHEPISGLFVAAIVASIVGYLVSFLVVRGGDLTRLMVTLGIGLMLWEVANKAAFITGGVDGLSGVTIAPILGVFAFDIRGTTAFVYSLVVVFAVFVVLRRIVHSPFGLSVRGIREGGKRMPAIGAPVAKRLRTMFTIGAAAAGIAGALIAQTTQFVGIDTLGFSRSAELLIMLVLGGAGRLYGGLVGAAVFIVAQDYLSGIDPVYWEFWIGFLLVVIVLFAHGGILGGLDALRARFARGTR
;
A
#
# COMPACT_ATOMS: atom_id res chain seq x y z
N MET A 1 -10.09 -57.49 -17.84
CA MET A 1 -10.47 -56.62 -16.65
C MET A 1 -9.44 -55.51 -16.31
N ALA A 2 -8.26 -55.45 -16.90
CA ALA A 2 -7.24 -54.46 -16.59
C ALA A 2 -7.28 -53.14 -17.42
N THR A 3 -7.98 -53.15 -18.56
CA THR A 3 -8.07 -52.01 -19.48
C THR A 3 -9.09 -50.95 -19.04
N ALA A 4 -10.18 -51.34 -18.37
CA ALA A 4 -11.19 -50.41 -17.89
C ALA A 4 -10.72 -49.49 -16.72
N SER A 5 -9.69 -49.91 -15.99
CA SER A 5 -9.08 -49.12 -14.90
C SER A 5 -8.21 -47.99 -15.40
N ALA A 6 -7.50 -48.18 -16.51
CA ALA A 6 -6.58 -47.17 -17.08
C ALA A 6 -7.37 -46.00 -17.73
N ASP A 7 -8.50 -46.31 -18.36
CA ASP A 7 -9.34 -45.29 -18.98
C ASP A 7 -10.14 -44.49 -17.95
N ALA A 8 -10.56 -45.10 -16.83
CA ALA A 8 -11.18 -44.41 -15.71
C ALA A 8 -10.18 -43.46 -14.98
N ILE A 9 -8.91 -43.83 -14.93
CA ILE A 9 -7.84 -42.97 -14.37
C ILE A 9 -7.54 -41.84 -15.33
N ARG A 10 -7.50 -42.09 -16.64
CA ARG A 10 -7.31 -41.03 -17.66
C ARG A 10 -8.50 -40.06 -17.72
N ALA A 11 -9.75 -40.54 -17.58
CA ALA A 11 -10.93 -39.69 -17.53
C ALA A 11 -10.95 -38.79 -16.28
N ARG A 12 -10.40 -39.24 -15.16
CA ARG A 12 -10.26 -38.43 -13.94
C ARG A 12 -9.11 -37.42 -14.03
N HIS A 13 -8.10 -37.65 -14.84
CA HIS A 13 -6.98 -36.72 -15.07
C HIS A 13 -7.19 -35.84 -16.32
N GLY A 14 -8.11 -36.18 -17.18
CA GLY A 14 -8.44 -35.45 -18.42
C GLY A 14 -9.41 -34.28 -18.23
N ALA A 15 -10.05 -34.16 -17.07
CA ALA A 15 -10.64 -32.90 -16.64
C ALA A 15 -9.49 -32.04 -16.08
N GLY A 16 -8.63 -31.55 -16.97
CA GLY A 16 -7.79 -30.39 -16.67
C GLY A 16 -8.77 -29.35 -16.13
N ALA A 17 -8.78 -29.16 -14.80
CA ALA A 17 -9.39 -27.99 -14.24
C ALA A 17 -8.74 -26.83 -15.00
N ASP A 18 -9.46 -26.25 -15.96
CA ASP A 18 -9.12 -24.94 -16.49
C ASP A 18 -8.97 -24.08 -15.23
N VAL A 19 -7.72 -23.87 -14.83
CA VAL A 19 -7.39 -22.94 -13.77
C VAL A 19 -7.83 -21.59 -14.34
N ALA A 20 -9.10 -21.25 -14.13
CA ALA A 20 -9.65 -19.98 -14.53
C ALA A 20 -8.79 -18.92 -13.86
N LEU A 21 -7.86 -18.37 -14.63
CA LEU A 21 -7.10 -17.21 -14.19
C LEU A 21 -8.11 -16.15 -13.76
N PRO A 22 -7.93 -15.49 -12.63
CA PRO A 22 -8.83 -14.44 -12.20
C PRO A 22 -9.05 -13.47 -13.36
N ASP A 23 -10.31 -13.22 -13.70
CA ASP A 23 -10.70 -12.42 -14.84
C ASP A 23 -10.09 -11.02 -14.68
N ASP A 24 -9.13 -10.65 -15.53
CA ASP A 24 -8.41 -9.36 -15.48
C ASP A 24 -9.28 -8.21 -16.02
N ARG A 25 -10.52 -8.50 -16.41
CA ARG A 25 -11.47 -7.51 -16.91
C ARG A 25 -11.87 -6.54 -15.79
N TRP A 26 -11.87 -5.27 -16.13
CA TRP A 26 -12.37 -4.23 -15.24
C TRP A 26 -13.87 -4.43 -15.00
N ARG A 27 -14.24 -4.61 -13.74
CA ARG A 27 -15.65 -4.65 -13.36
C ARG A 27 -16.20 -3.24 -13.35
N ARG A 28 -17.49 -3.06 -13.73
CA ARG A 28 -18.15 -1.75 -13.70
C ARG A 28 -18.00 -1.00 -12.37
N LEU A 29 -17.97 -1.74 -11.26
CA LEU A 29 -17.76 -1.20 -9.92
C LEU A 29 -16.34 -0.63 -9.73
N GLU A 30 -15.32 -1.21 -10.35
CA GLU A 30 -13.93 -0.71 -10.27
C GLU A 30 -13.79 0.61 -11.04
N VAL A 31 -14.45 0.72 -12.19
CA VAL A 31 -14.50 1.97 -12.95
C VAL A 31 -15.25 3.05 -12.16
N ALA A 32 -16.38 2.68 -11.55
CA ALA A 32 -17.15 3.60 -10.70
C ALA A 32 -16.33 4.09 -9.48
N PHE A 33 -15.51 3.21 -8.89
CA PHE A 33 -14.63 3.59 -7.78
C PHE A 33 -13.64 4.70 -8.19
N TRP A 34 -13.01 4.60 -9.35
CA TRP A 34 -12.08 5.62 -9.85
C TRP A 34 -12.74 6.91 -10.32
N LEU A 35 -14.06 6.91 -10.52
CA LEU A 35 -14.82 8.14 -10.75
C LEU A 35 -15.03 8.94 -9.46
N ILE A 36 -15.00 8.30 -8.28
CA ILE A 36 -15.22 8.99 -6.99
C ILE A 36 -14.20 10.12 -6.77
N PRO A 37 -12.86 9.90 -6.87
CA PRO A 37 -11.91 11.00 -6.73
C PRO A 37 -12.11 12.12 -7.74
N ILE A 38 -12.51 11.79 -8.99
CA ILE A 38 -12.76 12.78 -10.03
C ILE A 38 -13.97 13.65 -9.67
N VAL A 39 -15.07 13.03 -9.22
CA VAL A 39 -16.24 13.76 -8.75
C VAL A 39 -15.92 14.61 -7.52
N ALA A 40 -15.15 14.04 -6.56
CA ALA A 40 -14.74 14.77 -5.36
C ALA A 40 -13.89 16.01 -5.68
N PHE A 41 -13.05 15.95 -6.71
CA PHE A 41 -12.24 17.09 -7.17
C PHE A 41 -13.10 18.30 -7.57
N PHE A 42 -14.23 18.06 -8.24
CA PHE A 42 -15.13 19.13 -8.66
C PHE A 42 -16.12 19.54 -7.56
N ALA A 43 -16.60 18.56 -6.77
CA ALA A 43 -17.61 18.81 -5.74
C ALA A 43 -17.03 19.53 -4.50
N PHE A 44 -15.76 19.27 -4.15
CA PHE A 44 -15.14 19.77 -2.94
C PHE A 44 -13.81 20.50 -3.20
N PRO A 45 -13.81 21.71 -3.79
CA PRO A 45 -12.57 22.42 -4.14
C PRO A 45 -11.66 22.73 -2.94
N SER A 46 -12.24 22.94 -1.76
CA SER A 46 -11.50 23.26 -0.50
C SER A 46 -10.77 22.06 0.09
N TYR A 47 -11.16 20.83 -0.26
CA TYR A 47 -10.60 19.59 0.29
C TYR A 47 -9.61 18.90 -0.66
N ARG A 48 -9.12 19.60 -1.70
CA ARG A 48 -8.18 19.00 -2.68
C ARG A 48 -6.87 18.56 -2.04
N VAL A 49 -6.36 19.31 -1.09
CA VAL A 49 -5.14 18.94 -0.34
C VAL A 49 -5.38 17.66 0.45
N LEU A 50 -6.50 17.57 1.19
CA LEU A 50 -6.90 16.37 1.92
C LEU A 50 -7.10 15.18 0.94
N GLY A 51 -7.71 15.42 -0.21
CA GLY A 51 -7.88 14.41 -1.25
C GLY A 51 -6.56 13.86 -1.80
N SER A 52 -5.55 14.71 -1.98
CA SER A 52 -4.20 14.25 -2.37
C SER A 52 -3.56 13.39 -1.27
N GLN A 53 -3.71 13.76 -0.01
CA GLN A 53 -3.22 12.96 1.12
C GLN A 53 -3.91 11.59 1.21
N ILE A 54 -5.24 11.53 0.97
CA ILE A 54 -6.01 10.27 0.91
C ILE A 54 -5.45 9.36 -0.20
N LEU A 55 -5.21 9.90 -1.38
CA LEU A 55 -4.68 9.13 -2.51
C LEU A 55 -3.27 8.58 -2.22
N ILE A 56 -2.37 9.44 -1.72
CA ILE A 56 -0.98 9.08 -1.39
C ILE A 56 -0.94 8.03 -0.28
N THR A 57 -1.67 8.27 0.82
CA THR A 57 -1.73 7.33 1.94
C THR A 57 -2.45 6.04 1.54
N GLY A 58 -3.44 6.14 0.64
CA GLY A 58 -4.09 4.98 0.04
C GLY A 58 -3.12 4.10 -0.77
N LEU A 59 -2.24 4.70 -1.57
CA LEU A 59 -1.17 3.96 -2.26
C LEU A 59 -0.21 3.31 -1.26
N PHE A 60 0.13 4.03 -0.19
CA PHE A 60 0.96 3.49 0.89
C PHE A 60 0.27 2.30 1.58
N ALA A 61 -1.05 2.35 1.82
CA ALA A 61 -1.81 1.24 2.38
C ALA A 61 -1.89 0.04 1.41
N VAL A 62 -2.05 0.28 0.10
CA VAL A 62 -1.98 -0.76 -0.93
C VAL A 62 -0.61 -1.42 -0.96
N SER A 63 0.48 -0.65 -0.76
CA SER A 63 1.84 -1.20 -0.72
C SER A 63 2.03 -2.20 0.44
N LEU A 64 1.48 -1.90 1.62
CA LEU A 64 1.47 -2.82 2.75
C LEU A 64 0.54 -4.03 2.48
N ASP A 65 -0.57 -3.83 1.78
CA ASP A 65 -1.49 -4.93 1.41
C ASP A 65 -0.80 -5.99 0.54
N LEU A 66 0.11 -5.61 -0.34
CA LEU A 66 0.91 -6.57 -1.11
C LEU A 66 1.74 -7.47 -0.19
N VAL A 67 2.31 -6.91 0.86
CA VAL A 67 3.21 -7.60 1.79
C VAL A 67 2.42 -8.40 2.83
N LEU A 68 1.42 -7.78 3.46
CA LEU A 68 0.58 -8.41 4.48
C LEU A 68 -0.57 -9.20 3.88
N GLY A 69 -1.33 -8.55 3.01
CA GLY A 69 -2.57 -9.10 2.47
C GLY A 69 -2.35 -10.21 1.46
N TYR A 70 -1.33 -10.12 0.62
CA TYR A 70 -1.04 -11.12 -0.41
C TYR A 70 0.07 -12.09 -0.01
N ALA A 71 1.19 -11.60 0.53
CA ALA A 71 2.31 -12.46 0.89
C ALA A 71 2.24 -13.03 2.33
N GLY A 72 1.36 -12.52 3.18
CA GLY A 72 1.21 -12.96 4.56
C GLY A 72 2.38 -12.56 5.46
N ILE A 73 3.11 -11.52 5.09
CA ILE A 73 4.23 -11.01 5.89
C ILE A 73 3.76 -9.81 6.69
N VAL A 74 3.62 -9.96 8.00
CA VAL A 74 3.30 -8.84 8.88
C VAL A 74 4.54 -7.96 9.04
N SER A 75 4.39 -6.64 8.81
CA SER A 75 5.47 -5.66 8.89
C SER A 75 5.02 -4.44 9.68
N LEU A 76 5.78 -4.10 10.73
CA LEU A 76 5.62 -2.88 11.52
C LEU A 76 6.67 -1.81 11.21
N GLY A 77 7.56 -2.06 10.27
CA GLY A 77 8.56 -1.11 9.79
C GLY A 77 8.31 -0.65 8.35
N HIS A 78 7.09 -0.75 7.83
CA HIS A 78 6.81 -0.44 6.42
C HIS A 78 6.95 1.05 6.12
N ALA A 79 6.76 1.93 7.11
CA ALA A 79 7.03 3.37 7.02
C ALA A 79 8.48 3.69 6.66
N ALA A 80 9.43 2.81 6.98
CA ALA A 80 10.83 2.99 6.59
C ALA A 80 10.99 3.14 5.06
N PHE A 81 10.27 2.35 4.26
CA PHE A 81 10.34 2.43 2.78
C PHE A 81 9.65 3.68 2.26
N PHE A 82 8.56 4.10 2.90
CA PHE A 82 7.87 5.35 2.62
C PHE A 82 8.81 6.55 2.91
N GLY A 83 9.42 6.59 4.07
CA GLY A 83 10.37 7.63 4.45
C GLY A 83 11.61 7.64 3.57
N VAL A 84 12.20 6.48 3.24
CA VAL A 84 13.31 6.39 2.28
C VAL A 84 12.94 7.02 0.94
N GLY A 85 11.74 6.75 0.43
CA GLY A 85 11.25 7.38 -0.80
C GLY A 85 11.07 8.89 -0.66
N ALA A 86 10.50 9.35 0.45
CA ALA A 86 10.29 10.77 0.74
C ALA A 86 11.62 11.53 0.83
N TYR A 87 12.57 11.03 1.61
CA TYR A 87 13.90 11.62 1.72
C TYR A 87 14.68 11.57 0.41
N THR A 88 14.54 10.49 -0.38
CA THR A 88 15.20 10.43 -1.69
C THR A 88 14.70 11.54 -2.61
N ALA A 89 13.38 11.71 -2.75
CA ALA A 89 12.80 12.76 -3.58
C ALA A 89 13.10 14.16 -3.03
N GLY A 90 13.03 14.35 -1.71
CA GLY A 90 13.33 15.61 -1.05
C GLY A 90 14.80 16.02 -1.22
N LEU A 91 15.74 15.11 -1.00
CA LEU A 91 17.17 15.37 -1.18
C LEU A 91 17.54 15.69 -2.62
N LEU A 92 16.97 14.96 -3.60
CA LEU A 92 17.16 15.30 -5.00
C LEU A 92 16.73 16.73 -5.31
N ALA A 93 15.56 17.13 -4.80
CA ALA A 93 15.04 18.48 -5.00
C ALA A 93 15.91 19.56 -4.35
N VAL A 94 16.39 19.34 -3.12
CA VAL A 94 17.30 20.29 -2.43
C VAL A 94 18.64 20.43 -3.16
N HIS A 95 19.13 19.36 -3.81
CA HIS A 95 20.38 19.38 -4.56
C HIS A 95 20.24 19.82 -6.03
N GLY A 96 19.13 20.45 -6.39
CA GLY A 96 18.93 21.05 -7.70
C GLY A 96 18.26 20.16 -8.75
N TRP A 97 17.84 18.95 -8.39
CA TRP A 97 17.07 18.08 -9.28
C TRP A 97 15.56 18.22 -8.97
N HIS A 98 14.98 19.27 -9.52
CA HIS A 98 13.61 19.68 -9.19
C HIS A 98 12.52 18.92 -9.98
N GLU A 99 12.89 18.06 -10.94
CA GLU A 99 11.92 17.38 -11.79
C GLU A 99 11.17 16.28 -11.03
N PRO A 100 9.80 16.35 -10.92
CA PRO A 100 9.05 15.46 -10.08
C PRO A 100 8.98 14.01 -10.59
N ILE A 101 8.87 13.80 -11.89
CA ILE A 101 8.68 12.46 -12.47
C ILE A 101 9.92 11.59 -12.29
N SER A 102 11.10 12.12 -12.62
CA SER A 102 12.37 11.40 -12.40
C SER A 102 12.63 11.17 -10.91
N GLY A 103 12.25 12.11 -10.05
CA GLY A 103 12.32 11.97 -8.60
C GLY A 103 11.50 10.76 -8.09
N LEU A 104 10.31 10.52 -8.64
CA LEU A 104 9.50 9.33 -8.33
C LEU A 104 10.21 8.02 -8.72
N PHE A 105 10.81 7.97 -9.92
CA PHE A 105 11.51 6.77 -10.38
C PHE A 105 12.74 6.47 -9.53
N VAL A 106 13.53 7.48 -9.20
CA VAL A 106 14.71 7.31 -8.33
C VAL A 106 14.29 6.85 -6.93
N ALA A 107 13.25 7.46 -6.35
CA ALA A 107 12.71 7.05 -5.05
C ALA A 107 12.21 5.60 -5.06
N ALA A 108 11.52 5.18 -6.13
CA ALA A 108 11.07 3.80 -6.29
C ALA A 108 12.25 2.82 -6.36
N ILE A 109 13.32 3.17 -7.09
CA ILE A 109 14.52 2.33 -7.23
C ILE A 109 15.23 2.22 -5.88
N VAL A 110 15.47 3.34 -5.18
CA VAL A 110 16.17 3.36 -3.88
C VAL A 110 15.37 2.57 -2.84
N ALA A 111 14.05 2.81 -2.74
CA ALA A 111 13.19 2.06 -1.83
C ALA A 111 13.15 0.56 -2.19
N SER A 112 13.20 0.20 -3.48
CA SER A 112 13.29 -1.19 -3.94
C SER A 112 14.61 -1.85 -3.50
N ILE A 113 15.73 -1.16 -3.62
CA ILE A 113 17.04 -1.67 -3.22
C ILE A 113 17.05 -1.93 -1.71
N VAL A 114 16.61 -0.95 -0.91
CA VAL A 114 16.51 -1.10 0.54
C VAL A 114 15.56 -2.24 0.90
N GLY A 115 14.38 -2.30 0.28
CA GLY A 115 13.40 -3.36 0.47
C GLY A 115 13.93 -4.75 0.10
N TYR A 116 14.68 -4.85 -1.00
CA TYR A 116 15.32 -6.10 -1.42
C TYR A 116 16.36 -6.57 -0.39
N LEU A 117 17.23 -5.68 0.09
CA LEU A 117 18.22 -6.02 1.12
C LEU A 117 17.54 -6.47 2.42
N VAL A 118 16.53 -5.75 2.88
CA VAL A 118 15.75 -6.09 4.07
C VAL A 118 15.02 -7.42 3.91
N SER A 119 14.56 -7.75 2.71
CA SER A 119 13.82 -8.98 2.44
C SER A 119 14.59 -10.26 2.76
N PHE A 120 15.94 -10.23 2.70
CA PHE A 120 16.76 -11.40 3.06
C PHE A 120 16.64 -11.77 4.55
N LEU A 121 16.47 -10.77 5.41
CA LEU A 121 16.28 -10.98 6.84
C LEU A 121 14.83 -11.37 7.14
N VAL A 122 13.87 -10.64 6.58
CA VAL A 122 12.44 -10.80 6.86
C VAL A 122 11.91 -12.17 6.41
N VAL A 123 12.32 -12.65 5.24
CA VAL A 123 11.76 -13.90 4.67
C VAL A 123 12.25 -15.15 5.40
N ARG A 124 13.38 -15.09 6.11
CA ARG A 124 13.94 -16.24 6.83
C ARG A 124 13.24 -16.58 8.15
N GLY A 125 12.55 -15.61 8.77
CA GLY A 125 11.94 -15.76 10.09
C GLY A 125 10.50 -16.30 10.05
N GLY A 126 10.03 -16.78 11.21
CA GLY A 126 8.60 -16.99 11.49
C GLY A 126 7.89 -15.64 11.69
N ASP A 127 6.57 -15.66 11.86
CA ASP A 127 5.75 -14.44 11.88
C ASP A 127 6.16 -13.44 12.98
N LEU A 128 6.43 -13.92 14.19
CA LEU A 128 6.91 -13.07 15.29
C LEU A 128 8.31 -12.49 14.99
N THR A 129 9.21 -13.30 14.43
CA THR A 129 10.55 -12.85 14.03
C THR A 129 10.48 -11.79 12.94
N ARG A 130 9.57 -11.93 11.96
CA ARG A 130 9.32 -10.94 10.90
C ARG A 130 8.88 -9.61 11.47
N LEU A 131 7.95 -9.61 12.43
CA LEU A 131 7.51 -8.41 13.14
C LEU A 131 8.66 -7.70 13.83
N MET A 132 9.46 -8.45 14.60
CA MET A 132 10.59 -7.89 15.34
C MET A 132 11.68 -7.32 14.42
N VAL A 133 12.01 -8.06 13.35
CA VAL A 133 13.02 -7.63 12.35
C VAL A 133 12.56 -6.38 11.61
N THR A 134 11.32 -6.32 11.16
CA THR A 134 10.81 -5.14 10.43
C THR A 134 10.70 -3.92 11.34
N LEU A 135 10.29 -4.09 12.60
CA LEU A 135 10.28 -3.03 13.59
C LEU A 135 11.70 -2.51 13.85
N GLY A 136 12.66 -3.42 14.11
CA GLY A 136 14.05 -3.04 14.39
C GLY A 136 14.71 -2.30 13.23
N ILE A 137 14.46 -2.75 11.98
CA ILE A 137 14.95 -2.05 10.77
C ILE A 137 14.30 -0.68 10.63
N GLY A 138 12.99 -0.57 10.89
CA GLY A 138 12.28 0.71 10.87
C GLY A 138 12.89 1.73 11.84
N LEU A 139 13.11 1.29 13.09
CA LEU A 139 13.74 2.12 14.13
C LEU A 139 15.19 2.47 13.77
N MET A 140 15.94 1.52 13.19
CA MET A 140 17.32 1.78 12.75
C MET A 140 17.38 2.84 11.65
N LEU A 141 16.51 2.76 10.65
CA LEU A 141 16.46 3.76 9.57
C LEU A 141 15.99 5.12 10.08
N TRP A 142 15.05 5.14 11.02
CA TRP A 142 14.62 6.36 11.70
C TRP A 142 15.77 7.00 12.47
N GLU A 143 16.54 6.22 13.24
CA GLU A 143 17.68 6.71 14.02
C GLU A 143 18.84 7.18 13.10
N VAL A 144 19.08 6.48 11.99
CA VAL A 144 20.06 6.92 10.99
C VAL A 144 19.67 8.28 10.41
N ALA A 145 18.39 8.45 10.04
CA ALA A 145 17.90 9.74 9.55
C ALA A 145 18.00 10.84 10.62
N ASN A 146 17.69 10.52 11.86
CA ASN A 146 17.78 11.45 12.99
C ASN A 146 19.23 11.90 13.26
N LYS A 147 20.18 10.97 13.25
CA LYS A 147 21.61 11.27 13.48
C LYS A 147 22.27 11.97 12.30
N ALA A 148 21.82 11.70 11.09
CA ALA A 148 22.32 12.35 9.86
C ALA A 148 21.68 13.73 9.64
N ALA A 149 21.47 14.52 10.69
CA ALA A 149 20.78 15.81 10.65
C ALA A 149 21.36 16.79 9.62
N PHE A 150 22.65 16.70 9.34
CA PHE A 150 23.34 17.52 8.33
C PHE A 150 22.87 17.23 6.87
N ILE A 151 22.23 16.09 6.63
CA ILE A 151 21.64 15.73 5.32
C ILE A 151 20.12 15.79 5.39
N THR A 152 19.54 15.21 6.42
CA THR A 152 18.09 14.97 6.53
C THR A 152 17.31 16.08 7.23
N GLY A 153 18.02 17.02 7.87
CA GLY A 153 17.43 18.01 8.78
C GLY A 153 17.11 17.45 10.18
N GLY A 154 17.29 16.13 10.41
CA GLY A 154 17.03 15.51 11.71
C GLY A 154 15.59 15.68 12.18
N VAL A 155 15.41 16.10 13.45
CA VAL A 155 14.10 16.34 14.06
C VAL A 155 13.32 17.48 13.39
N ASP A 156 14.01 18.49 12.88
CA ASP A 156 13.40 19.65 12.22
C ASP A 156 12.89 19.30 10.81
N GLY A 157 13.30 18.17 10.27
CA GLY A 157 12.94 17.70 8.95
C GLY A 157 13.67 18.43 7.82
N LEU A 158 13.52 17.93 6.61
CA LEU A 158 14.12 18.47 5.40
C LEU A 158 13.22 19.57 4.82
N SER A 159 13.68 20.82 4.95
CA SER A 159 13.05 22.01 4.37
C SER A 159 13.78 22.45 3.10
N GLY A 160 13.17 23.39 2.35
CA GLY A 160 13.76 23.88 1.10
C GLY A 160 13.57 22.96 -0.11
N VAL A 161 12.65 22.01 0.00
CA VAL A 161 12.26 21.15 -1.11
C VAL A 161 11.49 21.98 -2.14
N THR A 162 12.13 22.31 -3.24
CA THR A 162 11.51 23.04 -4.36
C THR A 162 11.30 22.10 -5.53
N ILE A 163 10.07 22.06 -6.04
CA ILE A 163 9.69 21.17 -7.15
C ILE A 163 9.38 22.02 -8.38
N ALA A 164 9.98 21.67 -9.51
CA ALA A 164 9.69 22.30 -10.79
C ALA A 164 8.25 22.00 -11.24
N PRO A 165 7.65 22.87 -12.07
CA PRO A 165 6.36 22.61 -12.67
C PRO A 165 6.38 21.26 -13.42
N ILE A 166 5.33 20.45 -13.23
CA ILE A 166 5.19 19.17 -13.93
C ILE A 166 5.15 19.45 -15.44
N LEU A 167 6.04 18.80 -16.21
CA LEU A 167 6.20 19.00 -17.65
C LEU A 167 6.49 20.47 -18.02
N GLY A 168 6.99 21.29 -17.10
CA GLY A 168 7.31 22.70 -17.33
C GLY A 168 6.08 23.63 -17.36
N VAL A 169 4.86 23.12 -17.18
CA VAL A 169 3.61 23.89 -17.33
C VAL A 169 2.81 23.97 -16.03
N PHE A 170 2.68 22.87 -15.30
CA PHE A 170 1.80 22.78 -14.13
C PHE A 170 2.56 22.99 -12.84
N ALA A 171 2.57 24.22 -12.33
CA ALA A 171 3.16 24.54 -11.03
C ALA A 171 2.27 24.01 -9.88
N PHE A 172 2.92 23.64 -8.77
CA PHE A 172 2.20 23.28 -7.55
C PHE A 172 1.60 24.56 -6.94
N ASP A 173 0.26 24.58 -6.85
CA ASP A 173 -0.49 25.69 -6.27
C ASP A 173 -0.89 25.43 -4.81
N ILE A 174 -1.08 26.50 -4.04
CA ILE A 174 -1.52 26.44 -2.64
C ILE A 174 -2.92 25.81 -2.50
N ARG A 175 -3.73 25.88 -3.56
CA ARG A 175 -5.08 25.28 -3.58
C ARG A 175 -5.04 23.77 -3.75
N GLY A 176 -3.88 23.17 -3.99
CA GLY A 176 -3.68 21.73 -4.13
C GLY A 176 -4.26 21.13 -5.42
N THR A 177 -4.60 21.95 -6.41
CA THR A 177 -5.20 21.48 -7.68
C THR A 177 -4.21 20.56 -8.41
N THR A 178 -3.00 21.04 -8.64
CA THR A 178 -1.93 20.29 -9.31
C THR A 178 -1.52 19.07 -8.49
N ALA A 179 -1.39 19.24 -7.15
CA ALA A 179 -1.04 18.15 -6.25
C ALA A 179 -2.06 17.00 -6.30
N PHE A 180 -3.36 17.31 -6.31
CA PHE A 180 -4.43 16.32 -6.40
C PHE A 180 -4.40 15.55 -7.73
N VAL A 181 -4.38 16.28 -8.86
CA VAL A 181 -4.38 15.64 -10.19
C VAL A 181 -3.12 14.79 -10.39
N TYR A 182 -1.97 15.31 -10.01
CA TYR A 182 -0.71 14.59 -10.06
C TYR A 182 -0.75 13.30 -9.23
N SER A 183 -1.16 13.40 -7.97
CA SER A 183 -1.31 12.24 -7.09
C SER A 183 -2.31 11.22 -7.66
N LEU A 184 -3.44 11.68 -8.20
CA LEU A 184 -4.45 10.80 -8.81
C LEU A 184 -3.87 10.02 -9.99
N VAL A 185 -3.17 10.69 -10.91
CA VAL A 185 -2.58 10.05 -12.10
C VAL A 185 -1.51 9.04 -11.70
N VAL A 186 -0.60 9.41 -10.80
CA VAL A 186 0.48 8.51 -10.35
C VAL A 186 -0.08 7.32 -9.58
N VAL A 187 -0.98 7.56 -8.63
CA VAL A 187 -1.60 6.49 -7.83
C VAL A 187 -2.39 5.54 -8.73
N PHE A 188 -3.16 6.06 -9.69
CA PHE A 188 -3.86 5.23 -10.66
C PHE A 188 -2.91 4.39 -11.50
N ALA A 189 -1.85 4.98 -12.06
CA ALA A 189 -0.86 4.27 -12.87
C ALA A 189 -0.18 3.15 -12.07
N VAL A 190 0.29 3.44 -10.85
CA VAL A 190 0.91 2.45 -9.97
C VAL A 190 -0.09 1.36 -9.59
N PHE A 191 -1.33 1.73 -9.24
CA PHE A 191 -2.38 0.78 -8.90
C PHE A 191 -2.68 -0.19 -10.06
N VAL A 192 -2.74 0.29 -11.31
CA VAL A 192 -2.93 -0.58 -12.49
C VAL A 192 -1.79 -1.59 -12.63
N VAL A 193 -0.54 -1.15 -12.41
CA VAL A 193 0.63 -2.05 -12.43
C VAL A 193 0.53 -3.09 -11.32
N LEU A 194 0.23 -2.68 -10.09
CA LEU A 194 0.09 -3.58 -8.94
C LEU A 194 -1.07 -4.57 -9.13
N ARG A 195 -2.19 -4.10 -9.69
CA ARG A 195 -3.34 -4.94 -10.03
C ARG A 195 -2.92 -6.04 -11.02
N ARG A 196 -2.20 -5.70 -12.09
CA ARG A 196 -1.69 -6.68 -13.05
C ARG A 196 -0.77 -7.70 -12.39
N ILE A 197 0.12 -7.27 -11.51
CA ILE A 197 1.04 -8.15 -10.77
C ILE A 197 0.26 -9.14 -9.90
N VAL A 198 -0.73 -8.67 -9.16
CA VAL A 198 -1.52 -9.49 -8.24
C VAL A 198 -2.40 -10.51 -8.97
N HIS A 199 -2.91 -10.19 -10.17
CA HIS A 199 -3.72 -11.10 -11.00
C HIS A 199 -2.85 -11.98 -11.92
N SER A 200 -1.55 -11.79 -11.97
CA SER A 200 -0.61 -12.62 -12.73
C SER A 200 -0.40 -14.00 -12.08
N PRO A 201 0.17 -14.99 -12.79
CA PRO A 201 0.60 -16.26 -12.21
C PRO A 201 1.56 -16.12 -11.03
N PHE A 202 2.35 -15.04 -11.01
CA PHE A 202 3.19 -14.67 -9.87
C PHE A 202 2.36 -14.33 -8.64
N GLY A 203 1.37 -13.46 -8.76
CA GLY A 203 0.48 -13.08 -7.66
C GLY A 203 -0.32 -14.26 -7.11
N LEU A 204 -0.84 -15.12 -7.98
CA LEU A 204 -1.52 -16.36 -7.58
C LEU A 204 -0.60 -17.28 -6.77
N SER A 205 0.66 -17.41 -7.18
CA SER A 205 1.61 -18.23 -6.45
C SER A 205 1.97 -17.66 -5.08
N VAL A 206 2.01 -16.33 -4.94
CA VAL A 206 2.25 -15.66 -3.65
C VAL A 206 1.06 -15.89 -2.70
N ARG A 207 -0.18 -15.80 -3.20
CA ARG A 207 -1.37 -16.17 -2.42
C ARG A 207 -1.34 -17.63 -1.99
N GLY A 208 -0.98 -18.55 -2.88
CA GLY A 208 -0.80 -19.98 -2.55
C GLY A 208 0.24 -20.20 -1.45
N ILE A 209 1.32 -19.42 -1.43
CA ILE A 209 2.32 -19.46 -0.36
C ILE A 209 1.70 -18.99 0.97
N ARG A 210 0.91 -17.92 0.98
CA ARG A 210 0.22 -17.43 2.17
C ARG A 210 -0.73 -18.48 2.76
N GLU A 211 -1.50 -19.17 1.91
CA GLU A 211 -2.51 -20.14 2.34
C GLU A 211 -1.91 -21.51 2.70
N GLY A 212 -0.80 -21.88 2.05
CA GLY A 212 -0.21 -23.21 2.21
C GLY A 212 1.32 -23.21 2.22
N GLY A 213 1.96 -22.34 3.00
CA GLY A 213 3.41 -22.12 3.03
C GLY A 213 4.25 -23.39 3.22
N LYS A 214 3.73 -24.42 3.91
CA LYS A 214 4.38 -25.73 4.07
C LYS A 214 4.22 -26.65 2.85
N ARG A 215 3.17 -26.49 2.05
CA ARG A 215 2.85 -27.32 0.88
C ARG A 215 3.54 -26.82 -0.39
N MET A 216 3.70 -25.53 -0.53
CA MET A 216 4.25 -24.90 -1.73
C MET A 216 5.70 -25.36 -2.07
N PRO A 217 6.63 -25.55 -1.10
CA PRO A 217 7.94 -26.12 -1.40
C PRO A 217 7.87 -27.55 -1.95
N ALA A 218 6.91 -28.35 -1.48
CA ALA A 218 6.74 -29.75 -1.91
C ALA A 218 6.37 -29.87 -3.42
N ILE A 219 5.73 -28.85 -3.99
CA ILE A 219 5.42 -28.75 -5.42
C ILE A 219 6.49 -27.96 -6.22
N GLY A 220 7.66 -27.71 -5.62
CA GLY A 220 8.81 -27.05 -6.27
C GLY A 220 8.73 -25.53 -6.39
N ALA A 221 7.79 -24.87 -5.69
CA ALA A 221 7.69 -23.41 -5.74
C ALA A 221 8.84 -22.73 -4.98
N PRO A 222 9.56 -21.75 -5.59
CA PRO A 222 10.66 -21.03 -4.95
C PRO A 222 10.13 -19.97 -3.97
N VAL A 223 9.63 -20.41 -2.81
CA VAL A 223 8.92 -19.58 -1.82
C VAL A 223 9.70 -18.32 -1.44
N ALA A 224 10.97 -18.49 -1.03
CA ALA A 224 11.80 -17.36 -0.59
C ALA A 224 11.98 -16.30 -1.71
N LYS A 225 12.22 -16.73 -2.95
CA LYS A 225 12.37 -15.82 -4.09
C LYS A 225 11.08 -15.02 -4.34
N ARG A 226 9.92 -15.69 -4.32
CA ARG A 226 8.62 -15.04 -4.56
C ARG A 226 8.25 -14.04 -3.47
N LEU A 227 8.46 -14.41 -2.20
CA LEU A 227 8.21 -13.52 -1.08
C LEU A 227 9.13 -12.29 -1.10
N ARG A 228 10.43 -12.47 -1.41
CA ARG A 228 11.38 -11.34 -1.57
C ARG A 228 10.94 -10.40 -2.67
N THR A 229 10.58 -10.93 -3.85
CA THR A 229 10.12 -10.11 -4.96
C THR A 229 8.86 -9.32 -4.59
N MET A 230 7.87 -9.95 -3.93
CA MET A 230 6.65 -9.24 -3.52
C MET A 230 6.95 -8.15 -2.48
N PHE A 231 7.84 -8.44 -1.52
CA PHE A 231 8.28 -7.46 -0.52
C PHE A 231 8.97 -6.26 -1.17
N THR A 232 9.84 -6.50 -2.17
CA THR A 232 10.52 -5.45 -2.94
C THR A 232 9.54 -4.58 -3.72
N ILE A 233 8.53 -5.19 -4.37
CA ILE A 233 7.47 -4.46 -5.07
C ILE A 233 6.65 -3.59 -4.09
N GLY A 234 6.32 -4.13 -2.92
CA GLY A 234 5.67 -3.37 -1.85
C GLY A 234 6.52 -2.17 -1.40
N ALA A 235 7.83 -2.39 -1.18
CA ALA A 235 8.75 -1.31 -0.82
C ALA A 235 8.87 -0.24 -1.92
N ALA A 236 8.88 -0.64 -3.21
CA ALA A 236 8.86 0.30 -4.34
C ALA A 236 7.61 1.19 -4.33
N ALA A 237 6.44 0.59 -4.15
CA ALA A 237 5.17 1.31 -4.10
C ALA A 237 5.09 2.25 -2.89
N ALA A 238 5.61 1.82 -1.72
CA ALA A 238 5.75 2.68 -0.55
C ALA A 238 6.70 3.86 -0.81
N GLY A 239 7.83 3.62 -1.49
CA GLY A 239 8.77 4.67 -1.88
C GLY A 239 8.16 5.70 -2.83
N ILE A 240 7.35 5.28 -3.80
CA ILE A 240 6.59 6.19 -4.68
C ILE A 240 5.61 7.04 -3.86
N ALA A 241 4.87 6.43 -2.93
CA ALA A 241 3.96 7.17 -2.06
C ALA A 241 4.71 8.19 -1.17
N GLY A 242 5.89 7.82 -0.66
CA GLY A 242 6.77 8.72 0.07
C GLY A 242 7.29 9.87 -0.77
N ALA A 243 7.70 9.61 -2.01
CA ALA A 243 8.12 10.68 -2.92
C ALA A 243 6.97 11.64 -3.25
N LEU A 244 5.75 11.11 -3.46
CA LEU A 244 4.57 11.94 -3.69
C LEU A 244 4.29 12.88 -2.52
N ILE A 245 4.38 12.41 -1.27
CA ILE A 245 4.15 13.30 -0.11
C ILE A 245 5.21 14.39 -0.05
N ALA A 246 6.49 14.06 -0.24
CA ALA A 246 7.57 15.03 -0.26
C ALA A 246 7.40 16.11 -1.34
N GLN A 247 6.94 15.72 -2.53
CA GLN A 247 6.71 16.62 -3.66
C GLN A 247 5.47 17.50 -3.48
N THR A 248 4.41 16.97 -2.88
CA THR A 248 3.16 17.72 -2.69
C THR A 248 3.18 18.64 -1.49
N THR A 249 3.86 18.26 -0.41
CA THR A 249 4.00 19.08 0.80
C THR A 249 5.23 19.98 0.79
N GLN A 250 6.20 19.71 -0.12
CA GLN A 250 7.50 20.40 -0.20
C GLN A 250 8.27 20.37 1.12
N PHE A 251 8.04 19.34 1.91
CA PHE A 251 8.65 19.12 3.21
C PHE A 251 8.74 17.63 3.51
N VAL A 252 9.79 17.19 4.21
CA VAL A 252 9.92 15.81 4.66
C VAL A 252 10.24 15.78 6.15
N GLY A 253 9.25 15.45 6.96
CA GLY A 253 9.43 15.25 8.40
C GLY A 253 9.99 13.87 8.72
N ILE A 254 10.71 13.75 9.83
CA ILE A 254 11.25 12.48 10.32
C ILE A 254 10.14 11.48 10.68
N ASP A 255 8.92 11.96 10.94
CA ASP A 255 7.74 11.15 11.22
C ASP A 255 7.36 10.22 10.07
N THR A 256 7.77 10.54 8.84
CA THR A 256 7.57 9.67 7.67
C THR A 256 8.25 8.30 7.81
N LEU A 257 9.30 8.20 8.63
CA LEU A 257 10.00 6.96 9.00
C LEU A 257 9.47 6.35 10.31
N GLY A 258 8.62 7.08 11.03
CA GLY A 258 8.19 6.75 12.39
C GLY A 258 7.41 5.44 12.49
N PHE A 259 7.56 4.78 13.65
CA PHE A 259 6.76 3.60 13.98
C PHE A 259 5.26 3.91 13.98
N SER A 260 4.85 5.08 14.51
CA SER A 260 3.45 5.52 14.53
C SER A 260 2.83 5.50 13.14
N ARG A 261 3.59 5.92 12.11
CA ARG A 261 3.16 5.89 10.71
C ARG A 261 2.94 4.47 10.19
N SER A 262 3.79 3.50 10.61
CA SER A 262 3.57 2.07 10.29
C SER A 262 2.34 1.50 11.00
N ALA A 263 2.08 1.91 12.24
CA ALA A 263 0.91 1.50 13.00
C ALA A 263 -0.38 2.05 12.41
N GLU A 264 -0.43 3.35 12.10
CA GLU A 264 -1.56 3.98 11.39
C GLU A 264 -1.87 3.28 10.06
N LEU A 265 -0.83 2.96 9.30
CA LEU A 265 -0.96 2.24 8.02
C LEU A 265 -1.60 0.87 8.20
N LEU A 266 -1.19 0.13 9.23
CA LEU A 266 -1.78 -1.18 9.55
C LEU A 266 -3.26 -1.02 9.94
N ILE A 267 -3.60 0.00 10.73
CA ILE A 267 -4.97 0.34 11.09
C ILE A 267 -5.81 0.60 9.83
N MET A 268 -5.33 1.44 8.92
CA MET A 268 -6.02 1.74 7.67
C MET A 268 -6.26 0.47 6.84
N LEU A 269 -5.26 -0.40 6.76
CA LEU A 269 -5.37 -1.63 5.99
C LEU A 269 -6.37 -2.61 6.60
N VAL A 270 -6.37 -2.77 7.93
CA VAL A 270 -7.33 -3.63 8.65
C VAL A 270 -8.75 -3.08 8.53
N LEU A 271 -8.90 -1.75 8.65
CA LEU A 271 -10.16 -1.04 8.48
C LEU A 271 -10.78 -1.29 7.10
N GLY A 272 -9.97 -1.18 6.04
CA GLY A 272 -10.43 -1.39 4.68
C GLY A 272 -10.64 -2.86 4.31
N GLY A 273 -9.85 -3.76 4.91
CA GLY A 273 -9.84 -5.21 4.67
C GLY A 273 -8.61 -5.68 3.89
N ALA A 274 -7.69 -6.34 4.59
CA ALA A 274 -6.45 -6.87 4.03
C ALA A 274 -6.66 -7.99 3.00
N GLY A 275 -5.79 -8.04 1.99
CA GLY A 275 -5.86 -9.01 0.89
C GLY A 275 -6.79 -8.60 -0.25
N ARG A 276 -7.20 -7.34 -0.27
CA ARG A 276 -8.03 -6.71 -1.31
C ARG A 276 -7.42 -5.37 -1.69
N LEU A 277 -6.89 -5.23 -2.90
CA LEU A 277 -6.20 -4.01 -3.36
C LEU A 277 -6.98 -2.71 -3.08
N TYR A 278 -8.30 -2.75 -3.27
CA TYR A 278 -9.17 -1.60 -2.97
C TYR A 278 -9.34 -1.35 -1.47
N GLY A 279 -9.05 -2.37 -0.63
CA GLY A 279 -9.15 -2.25 0.84
C GLY A 279 -8.25 -1.15 1.38
N GLY A 280 -6.99 -1.12 0.96
CA GLY A 280 -6.05 -0.08 1.39
C GLY A 280 -6.51 1.34 1.04
N LEU A 281 -7.04 1.56 -0.18
CA LEU A 281 -7.57 2.86 -0.61
C LEU A 281 -8.80 3.28 0.20
N VAL A 282 -9.75 2.35 0.40
CA VAL A 282 -10.98 2.63 1.18
C VAL A 282 -10.64 2.87 2.64
N GLY A 283 -9.76 2.05 3.23
CA GLY A 283 -9.34 2.22 4.62
C GLY A 283 -8.62 3.54 4.87
N ALA A 284 -7.72 3.94 3.97
CA ALA A 284 -7.05 5.24 4.05
C ALA A 284 -8.05 6.40 3.91
N ALA A 285 -9.00 6.31 2.98
CA ALA A 285 -10.02 7.34 2.81
C ALA A 285 -10.88 7.50 4.07
N VAL A 286 -11.39 6.40 4.62
CA VAL A 286 -12.21 6.44 5.84
C VAL A 286 -11.41 6.93 7.04
N PHE A 287 -10.16 6.48 7.19
CA PHE A 287 -9.31 6.88 8.31
C PHE A 287 -8.99 8.38 8.27
N ILE A 288 -8.53 8.90 7.13
CA ILE A 288 -8.13 10.32 7.01
C ILE A 288 -9.34 11.24 7.14
N VAL A 289 -10.48 10.88 6.54
CA VAL A 289 -11.73 11.68 6.72
C VAL A 289 -12.19 11.65 8.15
N ALA A 290 -12.13 10.51 8.83
CA ALA A 290 -12.47 10.41 10.25
C ALA A 290 -11.50 11.22 11.11
N GLN A 291 -10.21 11.18 10.81
CA GLN A 291 -9.17 11.95 11.49
C GLN A 291 -9.41 13.46 11.33
N ASP A 292 -9.65 13.95 10.12
CA ASP A 292 -9.91 15.35 9.82
C ASP A 292 -11.16 15.84 10.56
N TYR A 293 -12.24 15.05 10.52
CA TYR A 293 -13.50 15.39 11.20
C TYR A 293 -13.37 15.37 12.73
N LEU A 294 -12.76 14.32 13.30
CA LEU A 294 -12.63 14.18 14.75
C LEU A 294 -11.63 15.16 15.34
N SER A 295 -10.52 15.43 14.66
CA SER A 295 -9.54 16.43 15.10
C SER A 295 -10.11 17.86 15.09
N GLY A 296 -11.08 18.13 14.22
CA GLY A 296 -11.82 19.40 14.19
C GLY A 296 -12.81 19.56 15.35
N ILE A 297 -13.38 18.46 15.87
CA ILE A 297 -14.34 18.47 17.00
C ILE A 297 -13.59 18.43 18.33
N ASP A 298 -12.67 17.49 18.47
CA ASP A 298 -11.92 17.24 19.71
C ASP A 298 -10.43 17.04 19.41
N PRO A 299 -9.63 18.11 19.39
CA PRO A 299 -8.20 18.04 19.07
C PRO A 299 -7.38 17.22 20.07
N VAL A 300 -7.89 16.97 21.29
CA VAL A 300 -7.14 16.27 22.35
C VAL A 300 -7.38 14.77 22.31
N TYR A 301 -8.61 14.33 22.08
CA TYR A 301 -8.99 12.91 22.18
C TYR A 301 -9.32 12.24 20.84
N TRP A 302 -8.99 12.86 19.69
CA TRP A 302 -9.29 12.28 18.37
C TRP A 302 -8.65 10.89 18.14
N GLU A 303 -7.45 10.65 18.67
CA GLU A 303 -6.78 9.34 18.60
C GLU A 303 -7.57 8.27 19.38
N PHE A 304 -8.12 8.62 20.55
CA PHE A 304 -8.96 7.72 21.32
C PHE A 304 -10.21 7.33 20.52
N TRP A 305 -10.87 8.29 19.89
CA TRP A 305 -12.07 8.02 19.09
C TRP A 305 -11.77 7.16 17.85
N ILE A 306 -10.65 7.38 17.18
CA ILE A 306 -10.22 6.53 16.08
C ILE A 306 -9.88 5.12 16.56
N GLY A 307 -9.20 4.97 17.69
CA GLY A 307 -8.93 3.67 18.31
C GLY A 307 -10.21 2.93 18.67
N PHE A 308 -11.20 3.64 19.25
CA PHE A 308 -12.51 3.07 19.56
C PHE A 308 -13.26 2.64 18.31
N LEU A 309 -13.28 3.46 17.26
CA LEU A 309 -13.87 3.14 15.96
C LEU A 309 -13.26 1.85 15.38
N LEU A 310 -11.93 1.74 15.47
CA LEU A 310 -11.20 0.55 15.01
C LEU A 310 -11.66 -0.71 15.76
N VAL A 311 -11.73 -0.65 17.10
CA VAL A 311 -12.16 -1.78 17.92
C VAL A 311 -13.57 -2.22 17.51
N VAL A 312 -14.49 -1.29 17.33
CA VAL A 312 -15.85 -1.57 16.87
C VAL A 312 -15.84 -2.25 15.50
N ILE A 313 -15.07 -1.74 14.54
CA ILE A 313 -15.02 -2.34 13.20
C ILE A 313 -14.39 -3.73 13.22
N VAL A 314 -13.33 -3.96 13.99
CA VAL A 314 -12.68 -5.27 14.10
C VAL A 314 -13.61 -6.30 14.73
N LEU A 315 -14.39 -5.91 15.74
CA LEU A 315 -15.34 -6.80 16.42
C LEU A 315 -16.53 -7.17 15.53
N PHE A 316 -17.08 -6.22 14.78
CA PHE A 316 -18.34 -6.41 14.04
C PHE A 316 -18.12 -6.70 12.54
N ALA A 317 -17.06 -6.21 11.92
CA ALA A 317 -16.77 -6.38 10.50
C ALA A 317 -15.54 -7.28 10.29
N HIS A 318 -15.72 -8.59 10.48
CA HIS A 318 -14.67 -9.58 10.19
C HIS A 318 -14.25 -9.48 8.71
N GLY A 319 -13.07 -8.94 8.43
CA GLY A 319 -12.56 -8.68 7.08
C GLY A 319 -12.66 -7.23 6.61
N GLY A 320 -12.85 -6.26 7.54
CA GLY A 320 -12.91 -4.83 7.27
C GLY A 320 -14.20 -4.37 6.57
N ILE A 321 -14.24 -3.11 6.16
CA ILE A 321 -15.43 -2.49 5.53
C ILE A 321 -15.84 -3.24 4.27
N LEU A 322 -14.88 -3.62 3.40
CA LEU A 322 -15.19 -4.36 2.17
C LEU A 322 -15.68 -5.79 2.47
N GLY A 323 -15.16 -6.42 3.52
CA GLY A 323 -15.65 -7.73 3.96
C GLY A 323 -17.08 -7.70 4.48
N GLY A 324 -17.43 -6.66 5.25
CA GLY A 324 -18.78 -6.42 5.72
C GLY A 324 -19.77 -6.19 4.59
N LEU A 325 -19.39 -5.41 3.58
CA LEU A 325 -20.22 -5.17 2.37
C LEU A 325 -20.50 -6.46 1.58
N ASP A 326 -19.49 -7.32 1.43
CA ASP A 326 -19.68 -8.61 0.73
C ASP A 326 -20.58 -9.56 1.53
N ALA A 327 -20.45 -9.58 2.86
CA ALA A 327 -21.33 -10.38 3.73
C ALA A 327 -22.78 -9.90 3.67
N LEU A 328 -23.02 -8.60 3.65
CA LEU A 328 -24.34 -8.00 3.45
C LEU A 328 -24.92 -8.37 2.08
N ARG A 329 -24.16 -8.22 0.99
CA ARG A 329 -24.62 -8.63 -0.36
C ARG A 329 -24.97 -10.10 -0.43
N ALA A 330 -24.16 -10.97 0.19
CA ALA A 330 -24.44 -12.41 0.23
C ALA A 330 -25.73 -12.76 1.00
N ARG A 331 -26.07 -12.00 2.06
CA ARG A 331 -27.33 -12.16 2.79
C ARG A 331 -28.54 -11.74 1.94
N PHE A 332 -28.47 -10.61 1.24
CA PHE A 332 -29.55 -10.15 0.37
C PHE A 332 -29.75 -11.08 -0.85
N ALA A 333 -28.68 -11.63 -1.42
CA ALA A 333 -28.77 -12.57 -2.53
C ALA A 333 -29.38 -13.94 -2.14
N ARG A 334 -29.29 -14.33 -0.86
CA ARG A 334 -29.93 -15.57 -0.33
C ARG A 334 -31.40 -15.36 0.05
N GLY A 335 -31.82 -14.14 0.34
CA GLY A 335 -33.22 -13.83 0.69
C GLY A 335 -34.18 -13.73 -0.52
N THR A 336 -33.65 -13.78 -1.76
CA THR A 336 -34.42 -13.73 -3.00
C THR A 336 -34.56 -15.10 -3.69
N ARG A 337 -34.18 -16.20 -3.04
CA ARG A 337 -34.43 -17.56 -3.42
C ARG A 337 -35.37 -18.21 -2.40
#